data_b6ddfd128f82d28d0af8f531aae77c0e
#
_entry.id   b6ddfd128f82d28d0af8f531aae77c0e
#
_cell.length_a   1.000
_cell.length_b   1.000
_cell.length_c   1.000
_cell.angle_alpha   90.00
_cell.angle_beta   90.00
_cell.angle_gamma   90.00
#
_symmetry.space_group_name_H-M   'P 1'
#
loop_
_entity.id
_entity.type
_entity.pdbx_description
1 polymer ?
#
loop_
_entity_poly.entity_id
_entity_poly.type
_entity_poly.pdbx_seq_one_letter_code
_entity_poly.pdbx_strand_id
1 'polypeptide(L)'
;MPSPKTTFAERNITAKPALAAEPQVIYSEAEKAERRALGLPPGKPSPPGILRPAGLKPSPIRKRAISAPEVLNEAAKYGSAFTRGLRLDFPNGITHLLLSGTASVGPEGQTLYPGDVRAQCWRTYHNLTKLLESEGATWHDVVRTACYLRDIERDYKQFNSIRNEFFAALGLDPLPASTGIQAQICRSDLLVEIEALAVLYRESATS
;
A
#
# COMPACT_ATOMS: atom_id res chain seq x y z
N MET A 1 27.05 -31.04 -43.61
CA MET A 1 27.51 -31.04 -42.22
C MET A 1 26.41 -30.46 -41.38
N PRO A 2 25.79 -31.18 -40.43
CA PRO A 2 24.73 -30.66 -39.59
C PRO A 2 25.33 -30.00 -38.34
N SER A 3 24.78 -28.81 -37.97
CA SER A 3 25.11 -28.06 -36.76
C SER A 3 24.69 -28.79 -35.49
N PRO A 4 25.43 -28.64 -34.39
CA PRO A 4 25.10 -29.30 -33.13
C PRO A 4 23.91 -28.61 -32.44
N LYS A 5 22.93 -29.42 -32.03
CA LYS A 5 21.82 -29.03 -31.14
C LYS A 5 22.36 -28.82 -29.74
N THR A 6 22.27 -27.59 -29.24
CA THR A 6 22.58 -27.26 -27.85
C THR A 6 21.41 -27.70 -26.99
N THR A 7 21.58 -28.74 -26.21
CA THR A 7 20.67 -29.21 -25.18
C THR A 7 20.73 -28.25 -24.00
N PHE A 8 19.58 -27.59 -23.67
CA PHE A 8 19.42 -26.85 -22.43
C PHE A 8 19.37 -27.87 -21.27
N ALA A 9 20.39 -27.84 -20.42
CA ALA A 9 20.39 -28.59 -19.17
C ALA A 9 19.29 -28.04 -18.23
N GLU A 10 18.41 -28.93 -17.82
CA GLU A 10 17.44 -28.68 -16.75
C GLU A 10 18.20 -28.31 -15.46
N ARG A 11 18.08 -27.05 -15.04
CA ARG A 11 18.57 -26.64 -13.73
C ARG A 11 17.59 -27.15 -12.67
N ASN A 12 18.08 -28.05 -11.85
CA ASN A 12 17.42 -28.50 -10.62
C ASN A 12 16.92 -27.30 -9.83
N ILE A 13 15.61 -27.20 -9.71
CA ILE A 13 14.95 -26.28 -8.79
C ILE A 13 15.19 -26.86 -7.40
N THR A 14 16.22 -26.37 -6.72
CA THR A 14 16.49 -26.70 -5.33
C THR A 14 15.29 -26.32 -4.46
N ALA A 15 14.86 -27.26 -3.64
CA ALA A 15 13.75 -27.10 -2.70
C ALA A 15 13.86 -25.78 -1.91
N LYS A 16 12.74 -25.07 -1.83
CA LYS A 16 12.57 -23.86 -1.02
C LYS A 16 13.08 -24.15 0.39
N PRO A 17 14.01 -23.36 0.95
CA PRO A 17 14.45 -23.59 2.33
C PRO A 17 13.25 -23.50 3.25
N ALA A 18 13.15 -24.45 4.19
CA ALA A 18 12.11 -24.44 5.22
C ALA A 18 12.13 -23.08 5.92
N LEU A 19 10.98 -22.44 6.05
CA LEU A 19 10.86 -21.20 6.81
C LEU A 19 11.48 -21.46 8.18
N ALA A 20 12.53 -20.71 8.52
CA ALA A 20 13.09 -20.70 9.86
C ALA A 20 11.94 -20.39 10.83
N ALA A 21 11.87 -21.15 11.93
CA ALA A 21 10.87 -20.93 12.96
C ALA A 21 10.93 -19.45 13.38
N GLU A 22 9.78 -18.77 13.38
CA GLU A 22 9.71 -17.37 13.82
C GLU A 22 10.32 -17.26 15.22
N PRO A 23 11.21 -16.29 15.46
CA PRO A 23 11.79 -16.11 16.77
C PRO A 23 10.68 -15.90 17.80
N GLN A 24 10.70 -16.64 18.89
CA GLN A 24 9.76 -16.42 19.99
C GLN A 24 9.96 -15.00 20.52
N VAL A 25 8.94 -14.17 20.38
CA VAL A 25 8.96 -12.82 20.95
C VAL A 25 8.90 -12.93 22.47
N ILE A 26 10.00 -12.62 23.13
CA ILE A 26 10.07 -12.55 24.60
C ILE A 26 9.71 -11.13 25.00
N TYR A 27 8.52 -10.93 25.56
CA TYR A 27 8.10 -9.63 26.05
C TYR A 27 8.81 -9.27 27.37
N SER A 28 9.29 -8.03 27.46
CA SER A 28 9.76 -7.46 28.74
C SER A 28 8.59 -7.32 29.73
N GLU A 29 8.89 -7.15 31.03
CA GLU A 29 7.82 -6.94 32.02
C GLU A 29 7.05 -5.63 31.78
N ALA A 30 7.71 -4.60 31.28
CA ALA A 30 7.05 -3.36 30.87
C ALA A 30 6.06 -3.58 29.72
N GLU A 31 6.48 -4.29 28.67
CA GLU A 31 5.58 -4.64 27.54
C GLU A 31 4.39 -5.48 28.00
N LYS A 32 4.62 -6.43 28.90
CA LYS A 32 3.53 -7.26 29.48
C LYS A 32 2.55 -6.39 30.28
N ALA A 33 3.05 -5.39 31.02
CA ALA A 33 2.20 -4.47 31.78
C ALA A 33 1.32 -3.63 30.85
N GLU A 34 1.89 -3.03 29.80
CA GLU A 34 1.14 -2.25 28.81
C GLU A 34 0.14 -3.10 28.05
N ARG A 35 0.52 -4.32 27.66
CA ARG A 35 -0.39 -5.27 27.02
C ARG A 35 -1.58 -5.62 27.92
N ARG A 36 -1.35 -5.82 29.22
CA ARG A 36 -2.44 -6.05 30.21
C ARG A 36 -3.37 -4.84 30.31
N ALA A 37 -2.80 -3.63 30.37
CA ALA A 37 -3.58 -2.38 30.40
C ALA A 37 -4.47 -2.22 29.17
N LEU A 38 -4.02 -2.71 28.00
CA LEU A 38 -4.79 -2.75 26.75
C LEU A 38 -5.77 -3.94 26.67
N GLY A 39 -5.86 -4.80 27.70
CA GLY A 39 -6.67 -6.00 27.68
C GLY A 39 -6.15 -7.11 26.75
N LEU A 40 -4.88 -7.03 26.34
CA LEU A 40 -4.24 -8.03 25.49
C LEU A 40 -3.63 -9.16 26.35
N PRO A 41 -3.87 -10.44 26.04
CA PRO A 41 -3.26 -11.53 26.78
C PRO A 41 -1.73 -11.54 26.63
N PRO A 42 -0.98 -11.98 27.67
CA PRO A 42 0.43 -12.25 27.53
C PRO A 42 0.60 -13.51 26.65
N GLY A 43 1.15 -13.34 25.46
CA GLY A 43 1.37 -14.45 24.54
C GLY A 43 0.82 -14.20 23.13
N LYS A 44 0.77 -15.25 22.30
CA LYS A 44 0.22 -15.17 20.94
C LYS A 44 -1.18 -14.55 20.96
N PRO A 45 -1.49 -13.66 20.01
CA PRO A 45 -2.82 -13.09 19.94
C PRO A 45 -3.83 -14.25 19.83
N SER A 46 -4.80 -14.28 20.73
CA SER A 46 -5.98 -15.09 20.55
C SER A 46 -6.64 -14.74 19.22
N PRO A 47 -7.30 -15.68 18.53
CA PRO A 47 -8.08 -15.35 17.36
C PRO A 47 -9.03 -14.19 17.71
N PRO A 48 -9.40 -13.33 16.75
CA PRO A 48 -10.01 -12.03 17.00
C PRO A 48 -11.30 -12.14 17.81
N GLY A 49 -11.14 -12.23 19.08
CA GLY A 49 -12.17 -11.99 20.10
C GLY A 49 -12.23 -10.48 20.26
N ILE A 50 -13.15 -9.90 19.59
CA ILE A 50 -13.34 -8.49 19.43
C ILE A 50 -13.54 -7.85 20.80
N LEU A 51 -12.56 -7.08 21.26
CA LEU A 51 -12.74 -6.11 22.32
C LEU A 51 -13.54 -4.90 21.78
N ARG A 52 -14.78 -5.17 21.32
CA ARG A 52 -15.76 -4.10 21.20
C ARG A 52 -16.41 -3.97 22.58
N PRO A 53 -16.33 -2.81 23.23
CA PRO A 53 -17.09 -2.59 24.45
C PRO A 53 -18.57 -2.94 24.23
N ALA A 54 -19.14 -3.74 25.15
CA ALA A 54 -20.55 -4.06 25.10
C ALA A 54 -21.37 -2.77 25.11
N GLY A 55 -22.37 -2.66 24.21
CA GLY A 55 -23.27 -1.50 24.16
C GLY A 55 -22.92 -0.42 23.11
N LEU A 56 -21.80 -0.51 22.40
CA LEU A 56 -21.57 0.41 21.28
C LEU A 56 -22.51 0.12 20.11
N LYS A 57 -23.27 1.10 19.70
CA LYS A 57 -24.08 1.04 18.47
C LYS A 57 -23.16 0.81 17.28
N PRO A 58 -23.58 0.01 16.28
CA PRO A 58 -22.83 -0.13 15.03
C PRO A 58 -22.61 1.25 14.40
N SER A 59 -21.39 1.50 13.92
CA SER A 59 -21.11 2.72 13.16
C SER A 59 -21.96 2.72 11.87
N PRO A 60 -22.62 3.83 11.52
CA PRO A 60 -23.30 3.94 10.23
C PRO A 60 -22.33 3.99 9.05
N ILE A 61 -21.02 4.22 9.32
CA ILE A 61 -19.98 4.24 8.30
C ILE A 61 -19.54 2.79 8.02
N ARG A 62 -19.69 2.35 6.78
CA ARG A 62 -19.18 1.06 6.33
C ARG A 62 -17.70 1.16 5.98
N LYS A 63 -16.93 0.15 6.37
CA LYS A 63 -15.49 0.05 6.12
C LYS A 63 -15.19 -1.22 5.33
N ARG A 64 -14.37 -1.12 4.29
CA ARG A 64 -13.79 -2.28 3.61
C ARG A 64 -12.38 -2.01 3.11
N ALA A 65 -11.58 -3.07 3.01
CA ALA A 65 -10.25 -2.98 2.43
C ALA A 65 -10.34 -2.72 0.92
N ILE A 66 -9.36 -1.98 0.42
CA ILE A 66 -9.10 -1.76 -1.01
C ILE A 66 -7.93 -2.66 -1.42
N SER A 67 -8.01 -3.27 -2.60
CA SER A 67 -7.06 -4.24 -3.11
C SER A 67 -6.96 -4.16 -4.63
N ALA A 68 -5.75 -4.38 -5.16
CA ALA A 68 -5.48 -4.49 -6.59
C ALA A 68 -4.39 -5.58 -6.81
N PRO A 69 -4.72 -6.86 -6.55
CA PRO A 69 -3.72 -7.94 -6.47
C PRO A 69 -3.02 -8.23 -7.80
N GLU A 70 -3.58 -7.81 -8.92
CA GLU A 70 -3.00 -7.93 -10.26
C GLU A 70 -1.74 -7.08 -10.47
N VAL A 71 -1.57 -6.02 -9.68
CA VAL A 71 -0.41 -5.10 -9.81
C VAL A 71 0.38 -4.95 -8.52
N LEU A 72 -0.22 -5.24 -7.37
CA LEU A 72 0.33 -4.96 -6.05
C LEU A 72 -0.07 -6.05 -5.05
N ASN A 73 0.90 -6.75 -4.45
CA ASN A 73 0.61 -7.79 -3.48
C ASN A 73 -0.06 -7.25 -2.21
N GLU A 74 -0.83 -8.10 -1.54
CA GLU A 74 -1.43 -7.79 -0.25
C GLU A 74 -0.39 -7.76 0.88
N ALA A 75 -0.52 -6.80 1.79
CA ALA A 75 0.44 -6.61 2.89
C ALA A 75 0.50 -7.83 3.84
N ALA A 76 -0.60 -8.50 4.06
CA ALA A 76 -0.66 -9.72 4.87
C ALA A 76 0.23 -10.85 4.34
N LYS A 77 0.50 -10.89 3.02
CA LYS A 77 1.35 -11.94 2.41
C LYS A 77 2.83 -11.85 2.83
N TYR A 78 3.26 -10.71 3.35
CA TYR A 78 4.62 -10.51 3.88
C TYR A 78 4.64 -10.12 5.36
N GLY A 79 3.57 -10.47 6.09
CA GLY A 79 3.53 -10.34 7.55
C GLY A 79 3.22 -8.94 8.08
N SER A 80 2.76 -8.02 7.22
CA SER A 80 2.42 -6.65 7.65
C SER A 80 0.93 -6.49 7.93
N ALA A 81 0.60 -5.83 9.04
CA ALA A 81 -0.77 -5.69 9.53
C ALA A 81 -1.43 -4.38 9.05
N PHE A 82 -1.52 -4.21 7.71
CA PHE A 82 -2.26 -3.11 7.09
C PHE A 82 -2.94 -3.55 5.79
N THR A 83 -3.82 -2.72 5.24
CA THR A 83 -4.45 -2.91 3.92
C THR A 83 -3.86 -1.94 2.90
N ARG A 84 -3.94 -2.22 1.60
CA ARG A 84 -3.48 -1.31 0.55
C ARG A 84 -4.26 -0.02 0.48
N GLY A 85 -5.45 -0.02 1.02
CA GLY A 85 -6.28 1.14 1.24
C GLY A 85 -7.52 0.78 2.03
N LEU A 86 -8.22 1.79 2.50
CA LEU A 86 -9.47 1.65 3.23
C LEU A 86 -10.55 2.52 2.57
N ARG A 87 -11.65 1.90 2.21
CA ARG A 87 -12.85 2.59 1.76
C ARG A 87 -13.77 2.84 2.95
N LEU A 88 -14.27 4.07 3.07
CA LEU A 88 -15.26 4.48 4.05
C LEU A 88 -16.50 5.01 3.30
N ASP A 89 -17.62 4.31 3.42
CA ASP A 89 -18.90 4.78 2.86
C ASP A 89 -19.72 5.45 3.96
N PHE A 90 -20.07 6.71 3.77
CA PHE A 90 -20.90 7.51 4.67
C PHE A 90 -22.38 7.48 4.25
N PRO A 91 -23.33 7.62 5.20
CA PRO A 91 -24.76 7.57 4.89
C PRO A 91 -25.26 8.62 3.92
N ASN A 92 -24.53 9.75 3.79
CA ASN A 92 -24.87 10.87 2.91
C ASN A 92 -24.38 10.71 1.46
N GLY A 93 -23.98 9.50 1.04
CA GLY A 93 -23.46 9.22 -0.29
C GLY A 93 -22.00 9.59 -0.52
N ILE A 94 -21.33 10.17 0.47
CA ILE A 94 -19.89 10.45 0.40
C ILE A 94 -19.11 9.17 0.65
N THR A 95 -18.07 8.95 -0.15
CA THR A 95 -17.10 7.87 0.04
C THR A 95 -15.70 8.45 0.12
N HIS A 96 -14.94 8.03 1.13
CA HIS A 96 -13.50 8.31 1.20
C HIS A 96 -12.71 7.06 0.86
N LEU A 97 -11.66 7.23 0.03
CA LEU A 97 -10.66 6.22 -0.23
C LEU A 97 -9.34 6.68 0.36
N LEU A 98 -8.89 6.01 1.41
CA LEU A 98 -7.60 6.24 2.04
C LEU A 98 -6.62 5.20 1.47
N LEU A 99 -5.75 5.61 0.56
CA LEU A 99 -4.73 4.74 -0.02
C LEU A 99 -3.46 4.80 0.84
N SER A 100 -3.04 3.65 1.33
CA SER A 100 -1.81 3.50 2.12
C SER A 100 -0.57 3.83 1.32
N GLY A 101 0.56 4.04 1.99
CA GLY A 101 1.85 4.21 1.36
C GLY A 101 2.08 3.16 0.27
N THR A 102 2.18 3.63 -0.96
CA THR A 102 2.29 2.82 -2.17
C THR A 102 3.57 3.21 -2.88
N ALA A 103 4.34 2.21 -3.28
CA ALA A 103 5.66 2.37 -3.90
C ALA A 103 5.78 1.50 -5.15
N SER A 104 6.98 1.47 -5.74
CA SER A 104 7.31 0.66 -6.91
C SER A 104 7.44 -0.82 -6.57
N VAL A 105 6.32 -1.46 -6.24
CA VAL A 105 6.23 -2.87 -5.86
C VAL A 105 5.38 -3.62 -6.89
N GLY A 106 5.77 -4.85 -7.19
CA GLY A 106 5.04 -5.72 -8.11
C GLY A 106 4.04 -6.65 -7.40
N PRO A 107 3.27 -7.45 -8.17
CA PRO A 107 2.22 -8.31 -7.63
C PRO A 107 2.75 -9.43 -6.71
N GLU A 108 4.03 -9.77 -6.81
CA GLU A 108 4.68 -10.77 -5.96
C GLU A 108 5.44 -10.15 -4.79
N GLY A 109 5.31 -8.83 -4.61
CA GLY A 109 5.91 -8.09 -3.51
C GLY A 109 7.36 -7.67 -3.73
N GLN A 110 7.94 -7.92 -4.90
CA GLN A 110 9.29 -7.50 -5.25
C GLN A 110 9.32 -5.98 -5.52
N THR A 111 10.44 -5.33 -5.18
CA THR A 111 10.71 -3.97 -5.65
C THR A 111 10.99 -3.99 -7.15
N LEU A 112 10.34 -3.12 -7.90
CA LEU A 112 10.57 -2.92 -9.33
C LEU A 112 11.45 -1.68 -9.54
N TYR A 113 12.34 -1.76 -10.52
CA TYR A 113 13.25 -0.68 -10.94
C TYR A 113 14.14 -0.14 -9.80
N PRO A 114 14.87 -0.99 -9.05
CA PRO A 114 15.76 -0.53 -8.00
C PRO A 114 16.81 0.44 -8.57
N GLY A 115 17.02 1.58 -7.89
CA GLY A 115 17.97 2.61 -8.31
C GLY A 115 17.46 3.62 -9.35
N ASP A 116 16.34 3.37 -10.00
CA ASP A 116 15.74 4.28 -11.00
C ASP A 116 14.52 5.01 -10.40
N VAL A 117 14.75 6.23 -9.90
CA VAL A 117 13.69 7.04 -9.30
C VAL A 117 12.57 7.38 -10.29
N ARG A 118 12.90 7.61 -11.56
CA ARG A 118 11.91 7.95 -12.58
C ARG A 118 10.96 6.79 -12.85
N ALA A 119 11.51 5.61 -13.09
CA ALA A 119 10.72 4.40 -13.30
C ALA A 119 9.91 4.03 -12.04
N GLN A 120 10.49 4.20 -10.84
CA GLN A 120 9.77 3.99 -9.61
C GLN A 120 8.61 4.97 -9.41
N CYS A 121 8.75 6.25 -9.76
CA CYS A 121 7.65 7.21 -9.74
C CYS A 121 6.48 6.77 -10.64
N TRP A 122 6.77 6.43 -11.90
CA TRP A 122 5.74 5.96 -12.84
C TRP A 122 5.05 4.68 -12.35
N ARG A 123 5.80 3.73 -11.81
CA ARG A 123 5.23 2.50 -11.26
C ARG A 123 4.38 2.79 -10.02
N THR A 124 4.77 3.70 -9.16
CA THR A 124 4.00 4.14 -8.00
C THR A 124 2.66 4.75 -8.43
N TYR A 125 2.66 5.65 -9.42
CA TYR A 125 1.43 6.21 -9.99
C TYR A 125 0.56 5.11 -10.63
N HIS A 126 1.14 4.16 -11.35
CA HIS A 126 0.41 3.03 -11.90
C HIS A 126 -0.28 2.22 -10.79
N ASN A 127 0.42 1.87 -9.72
CA ASN A 127 -0.15 1.11 -8.61
C ASN A 127 -1.31 1.87 -7.94
N LEU A 128 -1.15 3.17 -7.68
CA LEU A 128 -2.21 4.02 -7.13
C LEU A 128 -3.42 4.12 -8.07
N THR A 129 -3.17 4.26 -9.37
CA THR A 129 -4.25 4.27 -10.38
C THR A 129 -5.07 3.00 -10.30
N LYS A 130 -4.43 1.83 -10.21
CA LYS A 130 -5.14 0.54 -10.10
C LYS A 130 -5.94 0.41 -8.80
N LEU A 131 -5.43 0.93 -7.69
CA LEU A 131 -6.18 1.00 -6.44
C LEU A 131 -7.41 1.93 -6.55
N LEU A 132 -7.30 3.06 -7.23
CA LEU A 132 -8.44 3.95 -7.50
C LEU A 132 -9.46 3.27 -8.43
N GLU A 133 -9.01 2.70 -9.54
CA GLU A 133 -9.86 2.01 -10.52
C GLU A 133 -10.62 0.84 -9.89
N SER A 134 -10.02 0.07 -8.97
CA SER A 134 -10.68 -1.04 -8.27
C SER A 134 -11.90 -0.58 -7.44
N GLU A 135 -11.97 0.72 -7.14
CA GLU A 135 -13.06 1.37 -6.41
C GLU A 135 -13.97 2.21 -7.31
N GLY A 136 -13.72 2.20 -8.62
CA GLY A 136 -14.41 3.04 -9.59
C GLY A 136 -14.12 4.54 -9.41
N ALA A 137 -12.93 4.86 -8.91
CA ALA A 137 -12.42 6.20 -8.75
C ALA A 137 -11.33 6.50 -9.79
N THR A 138 -11.02 7.77 -9.93
CA THR A 138 -9.99 8.30 -10.81
C THR A 138 -9.10 9.30 -10.06
N TRP A 139 -8.07 9.80 -10.70
CA TRP A 139 -7.24 10.87 -10.14
C TRP A 139 -7.98 12.21 -9.99
N HIS A 140 -9.11 12.42 -10.69
CA HIS A 140 -9.98 13.59 -10.49
C HIS A 140 -10.68 13.58 -9.14
N ASP A 141 -10.80 12.41 -8.50
CA ASP A 141 -11.38 12.26 -7.17
C ASP A 141 -10.33 12.44 -6.06
N VAL A 142 -9.02 12.48 -6.40
CA VAL A 142 -7.94 12.61 -5.43
C VAL A 142 -7.85 14.06 -4.96
N VAL A 143 -8.00 14.25 -3.66
CA VAL A 143 -7.97 15.57 -3.01
C VAL A 143 -6.64 15.87 -2.32
N ARG A 144 -5.87 14.83 -1.97
CA ARG A 144 -4.58 14.99 -1.28
C ARG A 144 -3.62 13.85 -1.62
N THR A 145 -2.33 14.19 -1.70
CA THR A 145 -1.21 13.24 -1.72
C THR A 145 -0.17 13.61 -0.65
N ALA A 146 0.44 12.60 -0.02
CA ALA A 146 1.66 12.75 0.77
C ALA A 146 2.77 11.93 0.07
N CYS A 147 3.86 12.58 -0.26
CA CYS A 147 4.94 12.02 -1.07
C CYS A 147 6.22 11.93 -0.22
N TYR A 148 6.74 10.73 -0.12
CA TYR A 148 7.94 10.41 0.65
C TYR A 148 9.07 10.11 -0.31
N LEU A 149 10.17 10.85 -0.23
CA LEU A 149 11.37 10.64 -1.03
C LEU A 149 12.50 10.17 -0.12
N ARG A 150 13.20 9.12 -0.52
CA ARG A 150 14.35 8.62 0.25
C ARG A 150 15.48 9.65 0.35
N ASP A 151 15.71 10.37 -0.73
CA ASP A 151 16.71 11.43 -0.84
C ASP A 151 16.08 12.59 -1.60
N ILE A 152 15.52 13.55 -0.87
CA ILE A 152 14.79 14.65 -1.45
C ILE A 152 15.71 15.61 -2.21
N GLU A 153 16.94 15.81 -1.75
CA GLU A 153 17.92 16.69 -2.38
C GLU A 153 18.28 16.19 -3.80
N ARG A 154 18.46 14.88 -3.93
CA ARG A 154 18.81 14.25 -5.19
C ARG A 154 17.63 14.12 -6.13
N ASP A 155 16.46 13.71 -5.61
CA ASP A 155 15.38 13.14 -6.42
C ASP A 155 14.19 14.10 -6.66
N TYR A 156 14.06 15.17 -5.87
CA TYR A 156 12.87 16.05 -5.91
C TYR A 156 12.59 16.65 -7.28
N LYS A 157 13.62 17.10 -7.98
CA LYS A 157 13.46 17.70 -9.31
C LYS A 157 12.87 16.71 -10.31
N GLN A 158 13.36 15.47 -10.29
CA GLN A 158 12.88 14.42 -11.20
C GLN A 158 11.47 13.97 -10.82
N PHE A 159 11.21 13.76 -9.52
CA PHE A 159 9.89 13.45 -8.99
C PHE A 159 8.85 14.51 -9.42
N ASN A 160 9.17 15.78 -9.23
CA ASN A 160 8.31 16.91 -9.59
C ASN A 160 8.01 16.98 -11.08
N SER A 161 9.04 16.75 -11.92
CA SER A 161 8.86 16.68 -13.38
C SER A 161 7.85 15.60 -13.78
N ILE A 162 7.98 14.39 -13.22
CA ILE A 162 7.08 13.29 -13.51
C ILE A 162 5.67 13.57 -13.00
N ARG A 163 5.54 14.10 -11.78
CA ARG A 163 4.23 14.46 -11.21
C ARG A 163 3.50 15.47 -12.12
N ASN A 164 4.20 16.49 -12.55
CA ASN A 164 3.62 17.52 -13.42
C ASN A 164 3.21 16.92 -14.78
N GLU A 165 4.05 16.09 -15.38
CA GLU A 165 3.74 15.39 -16.63
C GLU A 165 2.51 14.48 -16.47
N PHE A 166 2.46 13.69 -15.40
CA PHE A 166 1.36 12.77 -15.11
C PHE A 166 0.04 13.53 -14.90
N PHE A 167 0.02 14.56 -14.05
CA PHE A 167 -1.19 15.32 -13.76
C PHE A 167 -1.67 16.14 -14.97
N ALA A 168 -0.73 16.70 -15.76
CA ALA A 168 -1.08 17.39 -17.00
C ALA A 168 -1.67 16.46 -18.05
N ALA A 169 -1.12 15.24 -18.19
CA ALA A 169 -1.66 14.23 -19.12
C ALA A 169 -3.09 13.80 -18.76
N LEU A 170 -3.45 13.86 -17.47
CA LEU A 170 -4.82 13.58 -17.00
C LEU A 170 -5.73 14.81 -17.04
N GLY A 171 -5.21 16.00 -17.30
CA GLY A 171 -5.99 17.24 -17.30
C GLY A 171 -6.56 17.59 -15.92
N LEU A 172 -5.82 17.33 -14.82
CA LEU A 172 -6.31 17.58 -13.48
C LEU A 172 -6.42 19.09 -13.20
N ASP A 173 -7.62 19.54 -12.90
CA ASP A 173 -7.93 20.90 -12.46
C ASP A 173 -9.16 20.86 -11.54
N PRO A 174 -9.05 21.26 -10.25
CA PRO A 174 -7.82 21.67 -9.57
C PRO A 174 -6.85 20.50 -9.32
N LEU A 175 -5.58 20.83 -9.08
CA LEU A 175 -4.59 19.84 -8.64
C LEU A 175 -4.85 19.42 -7.18
N PRO A 176 -4.54 18.17 -6.78
CA PRO A 176 -4.66 17.75 -5.39
C PRO A 176 -3.68 18.49 -4.47
N ALA A 177 -4.09 18.76 -3.23
CA ALA A 177 -3.18 19.23 -2.20
C ALA A 177 -2.04 18.22 -2.00
N SER A 178 -0.80 18.68 -1.83
CA SER A 178 0.35 17.78 -1.74
C SER A 178 1.36 18.24 -0.70
N THR A 179 1.97 17.26 -0.02
CA THR A 179 3.13 17.46 0.86
C THR A 179 4.23 16.49 0.42
N GLY A 180 5.46 17.01 0.26
CA GLY A 180 6.64 16.19 -0.03
C GLY A 180 7.64 16.30 1.10
N ILE A 181 8.13 15.16 1.60
CA ILE A 181 9.13 15.09 2.67
C ILE A 181 10.17 14.02 2.39
N GLN A 182 11.33 14.17 2.99
CA GLN A 182 12.31 13.10 3.02
C GLN A 182 11.97 12.09 4.11
N ALA A 183 12.02 10.80 3.78
CA ALA A 183 11.77 9.73 4.73
C ALA A 183 12.61 8.50 4.46
N GLN A 184 12.97 7.80 5.53
CA GLN A 184 13.54 6.45 5.42
C GLN A 184 12.42 5.45 5.07
N ILE A 185 12.19 5.23 3.78
CA ILE A 185 11.19 4.28 3.28
C ILE A 185 11.55 2.86 3.75
N CYS A 186 10.53 2.02 4.01
CA CYS A 186 10.65 0.72 4.66
C CYS A 186 11.65 -0.26 4.01
N ARG A 187 11.87 -0.16 2.70
CA ARG A 187 12.87 -0.96 1.97
C ARG A 187 13.96 -0.07 1.44
N SER A 188 15.21 -0.52 1.53
CA SER A 188 16.39 0.27 1.11
C SER A 188 16.44 0.57 -0.39
N ASP A 189 15.79 -0.23 -1.22
CA ASP A 189 15.74 -0.14 -2.68
C ASP A 189 14.53 0.65 -3.21
N LEU A 190 13.62 1.10 -2.34
CA LEU A 190 12.55 2.03 -2.68
C LEU A 190 13.01 3.47 -2.52
N LEU A 191 12.77 4.30 -3.53
CA LEU A 191 13.20 5.70 -3.61
C LEU A 191 12.06 6.68 -3.42
N VAL A 192 10.82 6.23 -3.70
CA VAL A 192 9.59 7.03 -3.59
C VAL A 192 8.44 6.17 -3.06
N GLU A 193 7.61 6.79 -2.23
CA GLU A 193 6.36 6.23 -1.73
C GLU A 193 5.31 7.34 -1.71
N ILE A 194 4.05 7.05 -2.02
CA ILE A 194 2.98 8.03 -2.08
C ILE A 194 1.74 7.48 -1.39
N GLU A 195 1.15 8.27 -0.49
CA GLU A 195 -0.21 8.08 0.03
C GLU A 195 -1.17 8.99 -0.72
N ALA A 196 -2.43 8.57 -0.85
CA ALA A 196 -3.47 9.38 -1.46
C ALA A 196 -4.79 9.28 -0.69
N LEU A 197 -5.52 10.40 -0.70
CA LEU A 197 -6.90 10.47 -0.25
C LEU A 197 -7.76 10.90 -1.44
N ALA A 198 -8.77 10.08 -1.76
CA ALA A 198 -9.80 10.44 -2.72
C ALA A 198 -11.16 10.57 -2.04
N VAL A 199 -12.03 11.45 -2.57
CA VAL A 199 -13.38 11.69 -2.09
C VAL A 199 -14.34 11.61 -3.28
N LEU A 200 -15.30 10.70 -3.19
CA LEU A 200 -16.32 10.50 -4.19
C LEU A 200 -17.69 10.84 -3.61
N TYR A 201 -18.56 11.35 -4.46
CA TYR A 201 -19.99 11.44 -4.18
C TYR A 201 -20.73 10.51 -5.17
N ARG A 202 -21.59 9.67 -4.64
CA ARG A 202 -22.49 8.84 -5.45
C ARG A 202 -23.90 9.08 -4.94
N GLU A 203 -24.74 9.54 -5.83
CA GLU A 203 -26.18 9.61 -5.53
C GLU A 203 -26.65 8.23 -5.08
N SER A 204 -27.34 8.17 -3.95
CA SER A 204 -28.03 6.96 -3.51
C SER A 204 -29.00 6.59 -4.62
N ALA A 205 -28.88 5.41 -5.21
CA ALA A 205 -29.91 4.92 -6.09
C ALA A 205 -31.24 4.98 -5.31
N THR A 206 -32.09 5.91 -5.67
CA THR A 206 -33.47 5.97 -5.19
C THR A 206 -34.16 4.71 -5.65
N SER A 207 -34.34 3.77 -4.73
CA SER A 207 -35.16 2.57 -4.91
C SER A 207 -36.62 2.92 -4.88
#